data_9df1c30e20a0870f7af2a8d6cb8f90af
#
_entry.id   9df1c30e20a0870f7af2a8d6cb8f90af
#
_cell.length_a   1.000
_cell.length_b   1.000
_cell.length_c   1.000
_cell.angle_alpha   90.00
_cell.angle_beta   90.00
_cell.angle_gamma   90.00
#
_symmetry.space_group_name_H-M   'P 1'
#
loop_
_entity.id
_entity.type
_entity.pdbx_description
1 polymer ?
#
loop_
_entity_poly.entity_id
_entity_poly.type
_entity_poly.pdbx_seq_one_letter_code
_entity_poly.pdbx_strand_id
1 'polypeptide(L)'
;MIASFPGDPRTMDQTRRVDPEPTSSDEPADGAETESPDLPIEDLALSVPMAIIPFLAAALTALMWAGFGNDRLLISVVPFVVLLAAITVIDLRELRVPNKLTGPAALAALPLLLLATTSDWPDLSIGRALLGALAYGSFYFVIWFVYPPGMGFGDVKLAPIIGAQLGLFGWVPLVRSLLLAHLVSGLVAVAIILVGVATRGRLRFRTAFPFAPFMVIGAIAALALEAFA
;
A
#
# COMPACT_ATOMS: atom_id res chain seq x y z
N MET A 1 -45.79 -37.35 -45.02
CA MET A 1 -44.71 -38.26 -45.47
C MET A 1 -43.82 -38.49 -44.24
N ILE A 2 -44.14 -39.52 -43.48
CA ILE A 2 -43.32 -40.73 -43.30
C ILE A 2 -41.95 -40.40 -42.66
N ALA A 3 -41.53 -40.92 -41.52
CA ALA A 3 -41.70 -42.20 -40.88
C ALA A 3 -41.37 -42.13 -39.37
N SER A 4 -42.15 -42.78 -38.60
CA SER A 4 -41.91 -43.33 -37.30
C SER A 4 -40.90 -44.49 -37.35
N PHE A 5 -40.03 -44.63 -36.32
CA PHE A 5 -39.38 -45.89 -36.04
C PHE A 5 -39.48 -46.20 -34.54
N PRO A 6 -39.71 -47.47 -34.24
CA PRO A 6 -40.17 -47.96 -32.94
C PRO A 6 -39.03 -48.42 -32.03
N GLY A 7 -39.40 -48.58 -30.78
CA GLY A 7 -38.70 -49.01 -29.62
C GLY A 7 -37.86 -50.28 -29.70
N ASP A 8 -36.96 -50.38 -28.74
CA ASP A 8 -36.42 -51.69 -28.29
C ASP A 8 -36.55 -51.77 -26.76
N PRO A 9 -37.30 -52.77 -26.27
CA PRO A 9 -37.40 -53.02 -24.85
C PRO A 9 -36.44 -54.15 -24.48
N ARG A 10 -35.42 -53.92 -23.74
CA ARG A 10 -34.73 -54.95 -22.97
C ARG A 10 -34.56 -54.54 -21.53
N THR A 11 -35.58 -55.00 -20.82
CA THR A 11 -35.57 -55.29 -19.39
C THR A 11 -34.62 -56.40 -19.05
N MET A 12 -34.18 -56.36 -17.80
CA MET A 12 -33.59 -57.37 -16.96
C MET A 12 -32.09 -57.60 -17.03
N ASP A 13 -31.35 -57.11 -15.97
CA ASP A 13 -31.08 -58.10 -14.90
C ASP A 13 -30.64 -57.34 -13.63
N GLN A 14 -31.43 -57.53 -12.58
CA GLN A 14 -31.09 -57.17 -11.21
C GLN A 14 -30.30 -58.30 -10.60
N THR A 15 -29.00 -58.19 -10.53
CA THR A 15 -28.23 -58.95 -9.55
C THR A 15 -27.60 -57.96 -8.56
N ARG A 16 -28.33 -57.78 -7.49
CA ARG A 16 -27.94 -57.12 -6.25
C ARG A 16 -26.72 -57.86 -5.69
N ARG A 17 -25.53 -57.33 -5.95
CA ARG A 17 -24.34 -57.66 -5.12
C ARG A 17 -24.43 -56.86 -3.84
N VAL A 18 -24.67 -57.59 -2.78
CA VAL A 18 -24.46 -57.13 -1.41
C VAL A 18 -22.96 -57.19 -1.18
N ASP A 19 -22.31 -56.05 -1.22
CA ASP A 19 -20.93 -55.92 -0.75
C ASP A 19 -20.95 -55.99 0.79
N PRO A 20 -20.05 -56.77 1.42
CA PRO A 20 -19.98 -56.85 2.87
C PRO A 20 -19.50 -55.52 3.44
N GLU A 21 -20.19 -55.05 4.49
CA GLU A 21 -19.80 -53.92 5.33
C GLU A 21 -18.32 -54.10 5.78
N PRO A 22 -17.47 -53.08 5.61
CA PRO A 22 -16.18 -53.07 6.27
C PRO A 22 -16.38 -52.86 7.77
N THR A 23 -16.00 -53.90 8.52
CA THR A 23 -15.91 -53.85 9.98
C THR A 23 -15.06 -52.69 10.46
N SER A 24 -15.69 -51.87 11.25
CA SER A 24 -15.08 -50.80 12.05
C SER A 24 -14.03 -51.36 13.01
N SER A 25 -12.77 -51.14 12.75
CA SER A 25 -11.72 -51.15 13.77
C SER A 25 -10.37 -50.84 13.13
N ASP A 26 -10.12 -49.58 12.78
CA ASP A 26 -8.79 -48.97 12.72
C ASP A 26 -8.98 -47.48 12.40
N GLU A 27 -9.57 -46.75 13.36
CA GLU A 27 -9.44 -45.34 13.41
C GLU A 27 -8.06 -45.04 14.00
N PRO A 28 -7.09 -44.51 13.23
CA PRO A 28 -5.89 -44.01 13.84
C PRO A 28 -6.28 -42.80 14.69
N ALA A 29 -5.92 -42.87 15.97
CA ALA A 29 -6.03 -41.80 16.94
C ALA A 29 -5.69 -40.46 16.30
N ASP A 30 -6.72 -39.65 16.20
CA ASP A 30 -6.66 -38.28 15.81
C ASP A 30 -5.60 -37.56 16.65
N GLY A 31 -4.43 -37.36 16.02
CA GLY A 31 -3.41 -36.50 16.57
C GLY A 31 -3.98 -35.12 16.70
N ALA A 32 -4.22 -34.67 17.91
CA ALA A 32 -4.54 -33.30 18.22
C ALA A 32 -3.56 -32.40 17.44
N GLU A 33 -3.99 -31.93 16.27
CA GLU A 33 -3.38 -30.78 15.64
C GLU A 33 -3.54 -29.63 16.64
N THR A 34 -2.48 -29.37 17.39
CA THR A 34 -2.36 -28.15 18.16
C THR A 34 -2.41 -27.03 17.15
N GLU A 35 -3.61 -26.52 16.95
CA GLU A 35 -3.90 -25.29 16.24
C GLU A 35 -3.09 -24.19 16.93
N SER A 36 -1.89 -23.94 16.38
CA SER A 36 -1.08 -22.80 16.81
C SER A 36 -1.91 -21.56 16.50
N PRO A 37 -2.10 -20.65 17.44
CA PRO A 37 -2.77 -19.39 17.13
C PRO A 37 -1.89 -18.63 16.14
N ASP A 38 -2.18 -18.80 14.86
CA ASP A 38 -1.71 -17.92 13.82
C ASP A 38 -2.32 -16.55 14.14
N LEU A 39 -1.54 -15.65 14.75
CA LEU A 39 -1.92 -14.24 14.87
C LEU A 39 -1.77 -13.65 13.47
N PRO A 40 -2.85 -13.48 12.71
CA PRO A 40 -2.75 -12.92 11.38
C PRO A 40 -2.42 -11.43 11.52
N ILE A 41 -1.37 -10.99 10.84
CA ILE A 41 -1.05 -9.56 10.71
C ILE A 41 -2.23 -8.81 10.05
N GLU A 42 -3.08 -9.51 9.29
CA GLU A 42 -4.35 -9.01 8.75
C GLU A 42 -5.26 -8.43 9.85
N ASP A 43 -5.33 -9.01 11.04
CA ASP A 43 -6.17 -8.50 12.12
C ASP A 43 -5.62 -7.19 12.72
N LEU A 44 -4.31 -6.97 12.66
CA LEU A 44 -3.70 -5.72 13.12
C LEU A 44 -3.98 -4.57 12.15
N ALA A 45 -3.93 -4.83 10.85
CA ALA A 45 -4.23 -3.84 9.81
C ALA A 45 -5.71 -3.41 9.85
N LEU A 46 -6.63 -4.35 10.03
CA LEU A 46 -8.07 -4.10 10.10
C LEU A 46 -8.51 -3.31 11.35
N SER A 47 -7.67 -3.22 12.39
CA SER A 47 -7.99 -2.55 13.65
C SER A 47 -7.81 -1.02 13.63
N VAL A 48 -7.15 -0.46 12.59
CA VAL A 48 -6.93 0.99 12.50
C VAL A 48 -8.24 1.71 12.13
N PRO A 49 -8.87 2.49 13.04
CA PRO A 49 -10.13 3.15 12.74
C PRO A 49 -9.96 4.28 11.72
N MET A 50 -10.89 4.41 10.75
CA MET A 50 -10.90 5.52 9.78
C MET A 50 -10.91 6.89 10.45
N ALA A 51 -11.45 6.96 11.68
CA ALA A 51 -11.47 8.19 12.48
C ALA A 51 -10.06 8.75 12.78
N ILE A 52 -8.98 7.98 12.59
CA ILE A 52 -7.61 8.46 12.74
C ILE A 52 -7.21 9.42 11.60
N ILE A 53 -7.81 9.30 10.42
CA ILE A 53 -7.46 10.14 9.25
C ILE A 53 -7.50 11.65 9.58
N PRO A 54 -8.60 12.20 10.12
CA PRO A 54 -8.65 13.62 10.41
C PRO A 54 -7.66 14.05 11.49
N PHE A 55 -7.38 13.22 12.48
CA PHE A 55 -6.38 13.53 13.51
C PHE A 55 -4.97 13.52 12.95
N LEU A 56 -4.63 12.52 12.13
CA LEU A 56 -3.32 12.46 11.46
C LEU A 56 -3.14 13.61 10.49
N ALA A 57 -4.16 13.91 9.68
CA ALA A 57 -4.16 15.03 8.76
C ALA A 57 -4.01 16.37 9.49
N ALA A 58 -4.72 16.56 10.61
CA ALA A 58 -4.59 17.77 11.43
C ALA A 58 -3.20 17.90 12.05
N ALA A 59 -2.63 16.82 12.59
CA ALA A 59 -1.29 16.80 13.16
C ALA A 59 -0.21 17.13 12.12
N LEU A 60 -0.29 16.51 10.92
CA LEU A 60 0.65 16.81 9.83
C LEU A 60 0.49 18.23 9.30
N THR A 61 -0.74 18.73 9.19
CA THR A 61 -1.01 20.12 8.79
C THR A 61 -0.45 21.09 9.81
N ALA A 62 -0.65 20.84 11.12
CA ALA A 62 -0.10 21.66 12.19
C ALA A 62 1.44 21.67 12.18
N LEU A 63 2.06 20.52 11.92
CA LEU A 63 3.51 20.40 11.78
C LEU A 63 4.03 21.26 10.60
N MET A 64 3.39 21.17 9.44
CA MET A 64 3.77 21.96 8.27
C MET A 64 3.53 23.46 8.50
N TRP A 65 2.41 23.80 9.15
CA TRP A 65 2.14 25.19 9.48
C TRP A 65 3.15 25.78 10.48
N ALA A 66 3.60 24.99 11.46
CA ALA A 66 4.63 25.41 12.41
C ALA A 66 5.97 25.71 11.73
N GLY A 67 6.32 24.98 10.65
CA GLY A 67 7.56 25.17 9.92
C GLY A 67 7.46 26.27 8.85
N PHE A 68 6.43 26.21 8.00
CA PHE A 68 6.27 27.16 6.89
C PHE A 68 5.56 28.47 7.28
N GLY A 69 4.96 28.54 8.48
CA GLY A 69 4.18 29.70 8.92
C GLY A 69 2.93 29.92 8.07
N ASN A 70 2.56 31.17 7.84
CA ASN A 70 1.42 31.57 7.01
C ASN A 70 1.80 31.77 5.53
N ASP A 71 2.75 31.03 5.03
CA ASP A 71 3.19 31.13 3.65
C ASP A 71 2.18 30.54 2.65
N ARG A 72 2.10 31.12 1.45
CA ARG A 72 1.25 30.64 0.35
C ARG A 72 1.61 29.22 -0.10
N LEU A 73 2.79 28.75 0.26
CA LEU A 73 3.24 27.40 0.03
C LEU A 73 2.30 26.34 0.61
N LEU A 74 1.64 26.66 1.73
CA LEU A 74 0.66 25.80 2.37
C LEU A 74 -0.51 25.42 1.45
N ILE A 75 -0.76 26.19 0.38
CA ILE A 75 -1.82 25.89 -0.58
C ILE A 75 -1.58 24.55 -1.31
N SER A 76 -0.32 24.16 -1.50
CA SER A 76 0.03 22.85 -2.06
C SER A 76 0.38 21.82 -0.98
N VAL A 77 1.02 22.26 0.11
CA VAL A 77 1.48 21.37 1.18
C VAL A 77 0.33 20.78 1.98
N VAL A 78 -0.69 21.57 2.34
CA VAL A 78 -1.81 21.07 3.15
C VAL A 78 -2.62 19.99 2.43
N PRO A 79 -3.11 20.18 1.19
CA PRO A 79 -3.79 19.11 0.47
C PRO A 79 -2.91 17.86 0.28
N PHE A 80 -1.62 18.06 0.08
CA PHE A 80 -0.66 16.97 -0.06
C PHE A 80 -0.55 16.13 1.22
N VAL A 81 -0.33 16.75 2.40
CA VAL A 81 -0.21 15.99 3.66
C VAL A 81 -1.53 15.36 4.08
N VAL A 82 -2.67 15.98 3.78
CA VAL A 82 -4.01 15.39 3.99
C VAL A 82 -4.20 14.14 3.12
N LEU A 83 -3.80 14.21 1.86
CA LEU A 83 -3.80 13.06 0.95
C LEU A 83 -2.93 11.93 1.49
N LEU A 84 -1.70 12.25 1.92
CA LEU A 84 -0.77 11.26 2.46
C LEU A 84 -1.31 10.60 3.74
N ALA A 85 -1.94 11.37 4.63
CA ALA A 85 -2.59 10.83 5.83
C ALA A 85 -3.70 9.84 5.46
N ALA A 86 -4.57 10.21 4.51
CA ALA A 86 -5.64 9.34 4.05
C ALA A 86 -5.10 8.05 3.41
N ILE A 87 -4.11 8.16 2.51
CA ILE A 87 -3.51 7.00 1.84
C ILE A 87 -2.86 6.06 2.86
N THR A 88 -2.10 6.60 3.84
CA THR A 88 -1.46 5.79 4.88
C THR A 88 -2.47 4.91 5.62
N VAL A 89 -3.58 5.49 6.09
CA VAL A 89 -4.59 4.75 6.85
C VAL A 89 -5.31 3.73 5.97
N ILE A 90 -5.64 4.09 4.72
CA ILE A 90 -6.30 3.19 3.79
C ILE A 90 -5.39 2.04 3.40
N ASP A 91 -4.11 2.32 3.10
CA ASP A 91 -3.14 1.29 2.73
C ASP A 91 -2.87 0.30 3.87
N LEU A 92 -2.80 0.79 5.11
CA LEU A 92 -2.69 -0.09 6.30
C LEU A 92 -3.90 -0.98 6.50
N ARG A 93 -5.09 -0.60 6.01
CA ARG A 93 -6.33 -1.37 6.14
C ARG A 93 -6.60 -2.30 4.96
N GLU A 94 -6.41 -1.79 3.76
CA GLU A 94 -6.87 -2.43 2.53
C GLU A 94 -5.71 -2.96 1.69
N LEU A 95 -4.45 -2.63 2.07
CA LEU A 95 -3.23 -2.92 1.29
C LEU A 95 -3.38 -2.45 -0.17
N ARG A 96 -4.06 -1.32 -0.36
CA ARG A 96 -4.36 -0.74 -1.68
C ARG A 96 -4.42 0.77 -1.61
N VAL A 97 -3.77 1.42 -2.56
CA VAL A 97 -3.91 2.87 -2.79
C VAL A 97 -5.07 3.11 -3.77
N PRO A 98 -6.19 3.72 -3.33
CA PRO A 98 -7.38 3.83 -4.17
C PRO A 98 -7.21 4.88 -5.27
N ASN A 99 -7.54 4.51 -6.52
CA ASN A 99 -7.49 5.42 -7.67
C ASN A 99 -8.42 6.65 -7.51
N LYS A 100 -9.47 6.50 -6.70
CA LYS A 100 -10.42 7.60 -6.38
C LYS A 100 -9.76 8.76 -5.62
N LEU A 101 -8.62 8.51 -4.95
CA LEU A 101 -7.84 9.55 -4.27
C LEU A 101 -6.66 10.02 -5.13
N THR A 102 -5.89 9.10 -5.70
CA THR A 102 -4.68 9.45 -6.45
C THR A 102 -4.99 10.15 -7.78
N GLY A 103 -6.08 9.79 -8.46
CA GLY A 103 -6.48 10.41 -9.72
C GLY A 103 -6.79 11.91 -9.58
N PRO A 104 -7.78 12.30 -8.76
CA PRO A 104 -8.08 13.70 -8.50
C PRO A 104 -6.88 14.47 -7.92
N ALA A 105 -6.08 13.85 -7.04
CA ALA A 105 -4.89 14.46 -6.48
C ALA A 105 -3.83 14.77 -7.55
N ALA A 106 -3.59 13.87 -8.48
CA ALA A 106 -2.67 14.10 -9.59
C ALA A 106 -3.14 15.25 -10.51
N LEU A 107 -4.45 15.35 -10.75
CA LEU A 107 -5.02 16.45 -11.52
C LEU A 107 -4.92 17.79 -10.77
N ALA A 108 -5.13 17.79 -9.46
CA ALA A 108 -5.04 18.98 -8.63
C ALA A 108 -3.59 19.40 -8.34
N ALA A 109 -2.62 18.50 -8.44
CA ALA A 109 -1.23 18.78 -8.09
C ALA A 109 -0.65 19.95 -8.90
N LEU A 110 -0.80 19.96 -10.23
CA LEU A 110 -0.22 21.00 -11.07
C LEU A 110 -0.74 22.41 -10.74
N PRO A 111 -2.06 22.69 -10.69
CA PRO A 111 -2.55 24.01 -10.32
C PRO A 111 -2.16 24.42 -8.89
N LEU A 112 -2.14 23.49 -7.93
CA LEU A 112 -1.72 23.79 -6.57
C LEU A 112 -0.22 24.12 -6.48
N LEU A 113 0.62 23.40 -7.22
CA LEU A 113 2.05 23.69 -7.30
C LEU A 113 2.32 25.03 -8.00
N LEU A 114 1.57 25.36 -9.07
CA LEU A 114 1.66 26.66 -9.73
C LEU A 114 1.29 27.80 -8.76
N LEU A 115 0.23 27.64 -7.98
CA LEU A 115 -0.14 28.62 -6.95
C LEU A 115 0.92 28.72 -5.86
N ALA A 116 1.53 27.60 -5.45
CA ALA A 116 2.60 27.61 -4.47
C ALA A 116 3.83 28.42 -4.93
N THR A 117 4.13 28.47 -6.23
CA THR A 117 5.25 29.29 -6.75
C THR A 117 5.03 30.81 -6.63
N THR A 118 3.83 31.25 -6.22
CA THR A 118 3.56 32.67 -5.86
C THR A 118 3.97 33.00 -4.42
N SER A 119 4.49 32.04 -3.67
CA SER A 119 5.07 32.18 -2.34
C SER A 119 6.40 32.94 -2.43
N ASP A 120 6.77 33.60 -1.31
CA ASP A 120 8.07 34.23 -1.15
C ASP A 120 9.17 33.22 -0.75
N TRP A 121 8.85 31.93 -0.69
CA TRP A 121 9.81 30.89 -0.37
C TRP A 121 10.91 30.78 -1.44
N PRO A 122 12.19 30.72 -1.04
CA PRO A 122 13.28 30.75 -2.01
C PRO A 122 13.30 29.54 -2.93
N ASP A 123 13.74 29.75 -4.15
CA ASP A 123 14.08 28.71 -5.13
C ASP A 123 12.99 27.70 -5.53
N LEU A 124 11.71 28.02 -5.38
CA LEU A 124 10.64 27.16 -5.88
C LEU A 124 10.66 27.08 -7.41
N SER A 125 10.50 25.86 -7.96
CA SER A 125 10.54 25.67 -9.41
C SER A 125 9.56 24.59 -9.86
N ILE A 126 8.60 24.99 -10.71
CA ILE A 126 7.66 24.06 -11.33
C ILE A 126 8.36 23.09 -12.29
N GLY A 127 9.43 23.53 -12.95
CA GLY A 127 10.24 22.66 -13.81
C GLY A 127 10.88 21.51 -13.03
N ARG A 128 11.42 21.81 -11.84
CA ARG A 128 11.94 20.78 -10.93
C ARG A 128 10.82 19.89 -10.37
N ALA A 129 9.64 20.44 -10.10
CA ALA A 129 8.49 19.66 -9.67
C ALA A 129 8.09 18.62 -10.74
N LEU A 130 8.02 19.02 -12.00
CA LEU A 130 7.71 18.10 -13.11
C LEU A 130 8.80 17.04 -13.31
N LEU A 131 10.07 17.45 -13.28
CA LEU A 131 11.20 16.52 -13.36
C LEU A 131 11.26 15.59 -12.15
N GLY A 132 10.93 16.09 -10.96
CA GLY A 132 10.82 15.31 -9.73
C GLY A 132 9.70 14.26 -9.81
N ALA A 133 8.54 14.64 -10.35
CA ALA A 133 7.45 13.71 -10.61
C ALA A 133 7.90 12.58 -11.56
N LEU A 134 8.59 12.94 -12.64
CA LEU A 134 9.10 11.98 -13.61
C LEU A 134 10.17 11.07 -12.99
N ALA A 135 11.15 11.65 -12.31
CA ALA A 135 12.25 10.90 -11.72
C ALA A 135 11.78 9.93 -10.64
N TYR A 136 10.97 10.42 -9.70
CA TYR A 136 10.44 9.61 -8.60
C TYR A 136 9.46 8.54 -9.11
N GLY A 137 8.55 8.93 -10.02
CA GLY A 137 7.61 8.01 -10.66
C GLY A 137 8.32 6.93 -11.47
N SER A 138 9.33 7.30 -12.27
CA SER A 138 10.11 6.33 -13.06
C SER A 138 10.89 5.37 -12.18
N PHE A 139 11.47 5.85 -11.08
CA PHE A 139 12.19 5.01 -10.13
C PHE A 139 11.28 3.90 -9.57
N TYR A 140 10.10 4.26 -9.06
CA TYR A 140 9.15 3.27 -8.52
C TYR A 140 8.50 2.40 -9.62
N PHE A 141 8.30 2.97 -10.80
CA PHE A 141 7.82 2.20 -11.95
C PHE A 141 8.82 1.11 -12.35
N VAL A 142 10.12 1.42 -12.38
CA VAL A 142 11.18 0.43 -12.70
C VAL A 142 11.22 -0.67 -11.64
N ILE A 143 11.14 -0.33 -10.34
CA ILE A 143 11.10 -1.33 -9.26
C ILE A 143 9.90 -2.27 -9.47
N TRP A 144 8.71 -1.71 -9.68
CA TRP A 144 7.51 -2.50 -9.93
C TRP A 144 7.62 -3.34 -11.20
N PHE A 145 8.17 -2.79 -12.27
CA PHE A 145 8.32 -3.50 -13.54
C PHE A 145 9.28 -4.69 -13.43
N VAL A 146 10.37 -4.56 -12.66
CA VAL A 146 11.35 -5.63 -12.42
C VAL A 146 10.78 -6.71 -11.50
N TYR A 147 10.04 -6.31 -10.47
CA TYR A 147 9.49 -7.25 -9.47
C TYR A 147 8.06 -6.86 -9.05
N PRO A 148 7.06 -7.13 -9.90
CA PRO A 148 5.66 -6.77 -9.62
C PRO A 148 5.07 -7.31 -8.31
N PRO A 149 5.46 -8.54 -7.83
CA PRO A 149 4.94 -9.03 -6.56
C PRO A 149 5.44 -8.27 -5.33
N GLY A 150 6.54 -7.52 -5.44
CA GLY A 150 7.18 -6.84 -4.31
C GLY A 150 6.60 -5.46 -3.98
N MET A 151 5.79 -4.87 -4.86
CA MET A 151 5.26 -3.51 -4.71
C MET A 151 3.89 -3.37 -5.35
N GLY A 152 2.95 -2.71 -4.65
CA GLY A 152 1.65 -2.39 -5.21
C GLY A 152 1.72 -1.36 -6.34
N PHE A 153 0.95 -1.55 -7.41
CA PHE A 153 0.85 -0.54 -8.48
C PHE A 153 0.27 0.79 -7.98
N GLY A 154 -0.38 0.78 -6.81
CA GLY A 154 -0.83 1.98 -6.12
C GLY A 154 0.31 2.91 -5.72
N ASP A 155 1.42 2.35 -5.24
CA ASP A 155 2.63 3.10 -4.84
C ASP A 155 3.27 3.78 -6.05
N VAL A 156 3.28 3.10 -7.21
CA VAL A 156 3.77 3.65 -8.48
C VAL A 156 2.97 4.89 -8.88
N LYS A 157 1.65 4.92 -8.63
CA LYS A 157 0.80 6.10 -8.92
C LYS A 157 0.98 7.22 -7.91
N LEU A 158 1.29 6.89 -6.66
CA LEU A 158 1.57 7.86 -5.61
C LEU A 158 2.93 8.55 -5.82
N ALA A 159 3.90 7.81 -6.32
CA ALA A 159 5.28 8.27 -6.50
C ALA A 159 5.41 9.60 -7.27
N PRO A 160 4.80 9.81 -8.45
CA PRO A 160 4.90 11.09 -9.16
C PRO A 160 4.28 12.26 -8.38
N ILE A 161 3.26 12.04 -7.56
CA ILE A 161 2.65 13.10 -6.74
C ILE A 161 3.64 13.53 -5.64
N ILE A 162 4.28 12.57 -4.98
CA ILE A 162 5.34 12.84 -4.00
C ILE A 162 6.53 13.53 -4.67
N GLY A 163 6.96 13.02 -5.82
CA GLY A 163 8.07 13.58 -6.57
C GLY A 163 7.83 15.01 -7.05
N ALA A 164 6.59 15.34 -7.45
CA ALA A 164 6.20 16.70 -7.83
C ALA A 164 6.28 17.66 -6.66
N GLN A 165 5.70 17.28 -5.52
CA GLN A 165 5.69 18.14 -4.33
C GLN A 165 7.11 18.38 -3.80
N LEU A 166 7.94 17.35 -3.67
CA LEU A 166 9.31 17.50 -3.16
C LEU A 166 10.24 18.15 -4.18
N GLY A 167 10.06 17.84 -5.47
CA GLY A 167 10.80 18.46 -6.57
C GLY A 167 10.58 19.96 -6.67
N LEU A 168 9.43 20.49 -6.20
CA LEU A 168 9.17 21.93 -6.12
C LEU A 168 10.26 22.63 -5.30
N PHE A 169 10.65 22.04 -4.18
CA PHE A 169 11.70 22.57 -3.28
C PHE A 169 13.11 22.30 -3.80
N GLY A 170 13.34 21.13 -4.42
CA GLY A 170 14.66 20.81 -4.93
C GLY A 170 14.93 19.31 -5.06
N TRP A 171 16.15 18.98 -5.46
CA TRP A 171 16.58 17.58 -5.56
C TRP A 171 16.91 16.95 -4.21
N VAL A 172 17.37 17.78 -3.26
CA VAL A 172 17.78 17.30 -1.92
C VAL A 172 16.62 16.70 -1.15
N PRO A 173 15.46 17.39 -0.97
CA PRO A 173 14.30 16.78 -0.30
C PRO A 173 13.77 15.54 -1.03
N LEU A 174 13.83 15.51 -2.36
CA LEU A 174 13.42 14.36 -3.15
C LEU A 174 14.29 13.13 -2.85
N VAL A 175 15.63 13.29 -2.86
CA VAL A 175 16.57 12.20 -2.55
C VAL A 175 16.48 11.78 -1.08
N ARG A 176 16.34 12.75 -0.15
CA ARG A 176 16.13 12.45 1.28
C ARG A 176 14.89 11.60 1.50
N SER A 177 13.78 11.96 0.86
CA SER A 177 12.53 11.17 0.93
C SER A 177 12.74 9.74 0.46
N LEU A 178 13.40 9.57 -0.69
CA LEU A 178 13.69 8.26 -1.26
C LEU A 178 14.52 7.39 -0.31
N LEU A 179 15.61 7.96 0.20
CA LEU A 179 16.51 7.27 1.13
C LEU A 179 15.82 6.90 2.43
N LEU A 180 15.06 7.85 3.04
CA LEU A 180 14.36 7.60 4.28
C LEU A 180 13.28 6.55 4.13
N ALA A 181 12.49 6.58 3.04
CA ALA A 181 11.48 5.56 2.77
C ALA A 181 12.09 4.15 2.71
N HIS A 182 13.19 3.99 1.97
CA HIS A 182 13.86 2.69 1.83
C HIS A 182 14.62 2.28 3.09
N LEU A 183 15.23 3.22 3.81
CA LEU A 183 15.90 2.92 5.07
C LEU A 183 14.91 2.42 6.12
N VAL A 184 13.78 3.12 6.30
CA VAL A 184 12.77 2.75 7.29
C VAL A 184 12.10 1.42 6.91
N SER A 185 11.72 1.25 5.63
CA SER A 185 11.11 0.00 5.16
C SER A 185 12.08 -1.17 5.28
N GLY A 186 13.35 -0.98 4.93
CA GLY A 186 14.40 -1.99 5.07
C GLY A 186 14.64 -2.38 6.52
N LEU A 187 14.69 -1.40 7.44
CA LEU A 187 14.84 -1.65 8.87
C LEU A 187 13.66 -2.45 9.43
N VAL A 188 12.43 -2.09 9.06
CA VAL A 188 11.23 -2.84 9.43
C VAL A 188 11.26 -4.25 8.85
N ALA A 189 11.62 -4.42 7.58
CA ALA A 189 11.72 -5.73 6.96
C ALA A 189 12.76 -6.63 7.68
N VAL A 190 13.93 -6.08 8.02
CA VAL A 190 14.95 -6.80 8.80
C VAL A 190 14.42 -7.17 10.18
N ALA A 191 13.78 -6.23 10.88
CA ALA A 191 13.21 -6.52 12.21
C ALA A 191 12.19 -7.67 12.15
N ILE A 192 11.32 -7.66 11.14
CA ILE A 192 10.34 -8.70 10.90
C ILE A 192 11.02 -10.06 10.64
N ILE A 193 12.05 -10.11 9.80
CA ILE A 193 12.82 -11.32 9.50
C ILE A 193 13.46 -11.86 10.78
N LEU A 194 14.10 -11.00 11.59
CA LEU A 194 14.73 -11.40 12.84
C LEU A 194 13.73 -11.99 13.85
N VAL A 195 12.57 -11.36 13.98
CA VAL A 195 11.47 -11.89 14.83
C VAL A 195 10.96 -13.22 14.27
N GLY A 196 10.77 -13.34 12.95
CA GLY A 196 10.36 -14.59 12.31
C GLY A 196 11.35 -15.74 12.56
N VAL A 197 12.65 -15.46 12.47
CA VAL A 197 13.69 -16.45 12.81
C VAL A 197 13.67 -16.81 14.30
N ALA A 198 13.54 -15.82 15.18
CA ALA A 198 13.50 -16.03 16.63
C ALA A 198 12.28 -16.85 17.09
N THR A 199 11.14 -16.71 16.40
CA THR A 199 9.90 -17.44 16.69
C THR A 199 9.77 -18.77 15.95
N ARG A 200 10.88 -19.28 15.37
CA ARG A 200 10.95 -20.56 14.63
C ARG A 200 9.94 -20.67 13.48
N GLY A 201 9.76 -19.59 12.75
CA GLY A 201 8.92 -19.58 11.53
C GLY A 201 7.41 -19.57 11.79
N ARG A 202 6.97 -19.31 13.03
CA ARG A 202 5.53 -19.15 13.34
C ARG A 202 4.89 -17.91 12.69
N LEU A 203 5.71 -16.97 12.20
CA LEU A 203 5.25 -15.83 11.42
C LEU A 203 5.26 -16.21 9.92
N ARG A 204 4.13 -16.62 9.40
CA ARG A 204 3.94 -16.78 7.96
C ARG A 204 3.73 -15.39 7.34
N PHE A 205 4.77 -14.86 6.70
CA PHE A 205 4.63 -13.66 5.88
C PHE A 205 3.81 -13.98 4.64
N ARG A 206 2.58 -13.60 4.61
CA ARG A 206 1.78 -13.51 3.38
C ARG A 206 2.06 -12.16 2.71
N THR A 207 2.98 -12.16 1.83
CA THR A 207 3.21 -11.54 0.53
C THR A 207 2.79 -10.10 0.20
N ALA A 208 2.05 -9.34 0.96
CA ALA A 208 1.76 -7.95 0.68
C ALA A 208 2.28 -7.07 1.81
N PHE A 209 3.41 -6.40 1.57
CA PHE A 209 3.97 -5.43 2.50
C PHE A 209 3.46 -4.03 2.11
N PRO A 210 2.74 -3.31 3.00
CA PRO A 210 2.25 -1.97 2.70
C PRO A 210 3.44 -1.03 2.58
N PHE A 211 3.79 -0.62 1.35
CA PHE A 211 4.94 0.24 1.12
C PHE A 211 4.59 1.73 1.19
N ALA A 212 3.34 2.11 0.87
CA ALA A 212 2.89 3.49 0.90
C ALA A 212 3.18 4.23 2.23
N PRO A 213 2.98 3.64 3.43
CA PRO A 213 3.32 4.30 4.70
C PRO A 213 4.78 4.73 4.79
N PHE A 214 5.71 3.94 4.25
CA PHE A 214 7.15 4.27 4.27
C PHE A 214 7.48 5.40 3.30
N MET A 215 6.85 5.42 2.12
CA MET A 215 6.94 6.55 1.19
C MET A 215 6.43 7.84 1.86
N VAL A 216 5.32 7.74 2.59
CA VAL A 216 4.73 8.86 3.32
C VAL A 216 5.67 9.36 4.42
N ILE A 217 6.22 8.46 5.24
CA ILE A 217 7.20 8.82 6.28
C ILE A 217 8.39 9.55 5.64
N GLY A 218 8.95 9.02 4.56
CA GLY A 218 10.06 9.64 3.84
C GLY A 218 9.70 11.04 3.31
N ALA A 219 8.51 11.17 2.70
CA ALA A 219 8.06 12.45 2.14
C ALA A 219 7.81 13.51 3.23
N ILE A 220 7.12 13.15 4.32
CA ILE A 220 6.84 14.06 5.43
C ILE A 220 8.13 14.48 6.14
N ALA A 221 9.03 13.53 6.39
CA ALA A 221 10.31 13.83 7.02
C ALA A 221 11.17 14.78 6.16
N ALA A 222 11.23 14.53 4.84
CA ALA A 222 11.96 15.39 3.92
C ALA A 222 11.37 16.81 3.88
N LEU A 223 10.03 16.91 3.85
CA LEU A 223 9.33 18.19 3.81
C LEU A 223 9.47 18.95 5.14
N ALA A 224 9.41 18.24 6.28
CA ALA A 224 9.66 18.85 7.59
C ALA A 224 11.09 19.41 7.70
N LEU A 225 12.08 18.65 7.20
CA LEU A 225 13.46 19.14 7.18
C LEU A 225 13.64 20.41 6.35
N GLU A 226 12.87 20.61 5.27
CA GLU A 226 12.86 21.87 4.52
C GLU A 226 12.14 22.98 5.30
N ALA A 227 11.04 22.67 6.00
CA ALA A 227 10.24 23.63 6.73
C ALA A 227 10.96 24.22 7.96
N PHE A 228 11.91 23.46 8.55
CA PHE A 228 12.63 23.85 9.77
C PHE A 228 14.13 24.14 9.53
N ALA A 229 14.60 24.14 8.27
CA ALA A 229 15.97 24.51 7.90
C ALA A 229 16.14 26.03 7.79
#